data_027ce3fdc29f8c584a82013ecb911593
#
_entry.id   027ce3fdc29f8c584a82013ecb911593
#
_cell.length_a   1.000
_cell.length_b   1.000
_cell.length_c   1.000
_cell.angle_alpha   90.00
_cell.angle_beta   90.00
_cell.angle_gamma   90.00
#
_symmetry.space_group_name_H-M   'P 1'
#
loop_
_entity.id
_entity.type
_entity.pdbx_description
1 polymer ?
#
loop_
_entity_poly.entity_id
_entity_poly.type
_entity_poly.pdbx_seq_one_letter_code
_entity_poly.pdbx_strand_id
1 'polypeptide(L)'
;MKAKTDLRTEAIRLREKERLSLREIHVITGASKGSLSQWLKPFPLTEKEKQKRRKQSDRSHLRKDRGNESQFHQATDPKKMSRLQKAKIAEAAALFRMVVYGFNPFGSVFDGDKADWMVEVPETKAIWRVQVRWCKKANLHGLPTISLRCTEGHNQSRRFKKGEFDFLVGYDFYSDTCYVFSEKEVAHLSNSVSITEKAAETWEKLKNKPV
;
A
#
# COMPACT_ATOMS: atom_id res chain seq x y z
N MET A 1 38.44 23.30 2.22
CA MET A 1 37.12 23.57 1.54
C MET A 1 37.35 23.50 0.04
N LYS A 2 36.57 22.71 -0.72
CA LYS A 2 36.66 22.70 -2.20
C LYS A 2 36.21 24.06 -2.76
N ALA A 3 36.87 24.56 -3.79
CA ALA A 3 36.47 25.80 -4.43
C ALA A 3 35.08 25.67 -5.06
N LYS A 4 34.30 26.75 -5.10
CA LYS A 4 32.92 26.77 -5.64
C LYS A 4 32.87 26.30 -7.10
N THR A 5 33.94 26.54 -7.85
CA THR A 5 34.14 26.12 -9.25
C THR A 5 34.25 24.60 -9.36
N ASP A 6 34.98 23.96 -8.43
CA ASP A 6 35.17 22.50 -8.42
C ASP A 6 33.86 21.78 -8.08
N LEU A 7 33.09 22.32 -7.13
CA LEU A 7 31.77 21.79 -6.78
C LEU A 7 30.77 21.86 -7.94
N ARG A 8 30.81 22.93 -8.71
CA ARG A 8 29.97 23.11 -9.89
C ARG A 8 30.30 22.08 -10.98
N THR A 9 31.60 21.94 -11.30
CA THR A 9 32.07 20.99 -12.31
C THR A 9 31.69 19.57 -11.93
N GLU A 10 31.92 19.19 -10.68
CA GLU A 10 31.56 17.87 -10.18
C GLU A 10 30.06 17.62 -10.20
N ALA A 11 29.25 18.61 -9.82
CA ALA A 11 27.79 18.51 -9.86
C ALA A 11 27.26 18.28 -11.30
N ILE A 12 27.83 18.98 -12.26
CA ILE A 12 27.48 18.80 -13.68
C ILE A 12 27.89 17.41 -14.15
N ARG A 13 29.11 16.95 -13.84
CA ARG A 13 29.61 15.61 -14.17
C ARG A 13 28.65 14.52 -13.65
N LEU A 14 28.28 14.60 -12.38
CA LEU A 14 27.35 13.65 -11.73
C LEU A 14 25.98 13.64 -12.38
N ARG A 15 25.49 14.81 -12.84
CA ARG A 15 24.23 14.90 -13.55
C ARG A 15 24.29 14.33 -14.96
N GLU A 16 25.32 14.63 -15.73
CA GLU A 16 25.44 14.20 -17.13
C GLU A 16 25.77 12.72 -17.25
N LYS A 17 26.79 12.26 -16.51
CA LYS A 17 27.26 10.87 -16.61
C LYS A 17 26.44 9.89 -15.80
N GLU A 18 26.08 10.26 -14.59
CA GLU A 18 25.42 9.35 -13.66
C GLU A 18 23.91 9.62 -13.50
N ARG A 19 23.41 10.67 -14.16
CA ARG A 19 21.99 11.06 -14.16
C ARG A 19 21.39 11.20 -12.76
N LEU A 20 22.21 11.60 -11.76
CA LEU A 20 21.78 11.72 -10.36
C LEU A 20 20.77 12.87 -10.16
N SER A 21 19.87 12.72 -9.19
CA SER A 21 18.93 13.78 -8.79
C SER A 21 19.66 14.92 -8.06
N LEU A 22 19.02 16.06 -7.95
CA LEU A 22 19.53 17.21 -7.18
C LEU A 22 19.83 16.83 -5.73
N ARG A 23 18.99 15.97 -5.12
CA ARG A 23 19.16 15.52 -3.74
C ARG A 23 20.39 14.62 -3.58
N GLU A 24 20.61 13.69 -4.51
CA GLU A 24 21.78 12.80 -4.50
C GLU A 24 23.07 13.60 -4.68
N ILE A 25 23.08 14.56 -5.62
CA ILE A 25 24.24 15.45 -5.87
C ILE A 25 24.50 16.33 -4.66
N HIS A 26 23.47 16.84 -3.98
CA HIS A 26 23.62 17.58 -2.73
C HIS A 26 24.34 16.76 -1.64
N VAL A 27 23.95 15.49 -1.47
CA VAL A 27 24.57 14.60 -0.49
C VAL A 27 26.04 14.33 -0.82
N ILE A 28 26.38 14.14 -2.08
CA ILE A 28 27.75 13.84 -2.54
C ILE A 28 28.65 15.06 -2.48
N THR A 29 28.15 16.21 -2.94
CA THR A 29 29.00 17.42 -3.11
C THR A 29 28.95 18.35 -1.90
N GLY A 30 27.92 18.29 -1.07
CA GLY A 30 27.65 19.24 0.00
C GLY A 30 27.20 20.63 -0.49
N ALA A 31 27.07 20.86 -1.80
CA ALA A 31 26.65 22.12 -2.37
C ALA A 31 25.17 22.42 -2.02
N SER A 32 24.83 23.70 -1.82
CA SER A 32 23.45 24.10 -1.48
C SER A 32 22.46 23.73 -2.58
N LYS A 33 21.23 23.37 -2.21
CA LYS A 33 20.17 23.03 -3.18
C LYS A 33 19.87 24.16 -4.15
N GLY A 34 19.96 25.41 -3.70
CA GLY A 34 19.78 26.60 -4.54
C GLY A 34 20.86 26.71 -5.62
N SER A 35 22.14 26.57 -5.24
CA SER A 35 23.27 26.56 -6.20
C SER A 35 23.13 25.41 -7.18
N LEU A 36 22.83 24.20 -6.73
CA LEU A 36 22.63 23.04 -7.59
C LEU A 36 21.47 23.23 -8.57
N SER A 37 20.37 23.85 -8.13
CA SER A 37 19.23 24.15 -9.00
C SER A 37 19.61 25.08 -10.16
N GLN A 38 20.44 26.08 -9.89
CA GLN A 38 20.93 26.99 -10.93
C GLN A 38 21.93 26.27 -11.88
N TRP A 39 22.90 25.55 -11.33
CA TRP A 39 23.96 24.91 -12.13
C TRP A 39 23.44 23.78 -13.00
N LEU A 40 22.42 23.06 -12.53
CA LEU A 40 21.87 21.88 -13.21
C LEU A 40 20.65 22.20 -14.10
N LYS A 41 20.22 23.46 -14.15
CA LYS A 41 19.10 23.91 -15.01
C LYS A 41 19.29 23.54 -16.50
N PRO A 42 20.52 23.65 -17.08
CA PRO A 42 20.77 23.23 -18.46
C PRO A 42 20.73 21.70 -18.68
N PHE A 43 20.79 20.92 -17.60
CA PHE A 43 20.90 19.44 -17.64
C PHE A 43 19.69 18.79 -16.97
N PRO A 44 18.46 18.93 -17.52
CA PRO A 44 17.28 18.36 -16.90
C PRO A 44 17.26 16.83 -16.98
N LEU A 45 16.63 16.20 -15.99
CA LEU A 45 16.28 14.78 -16.06
C LEU A 45 15.09 14.59 -17.01
N THR A 46 15.10 13.48 -17.74
CA THR A 46 13.97 13.10 -18.60
C THR A 46 12.72 12.77 -17.78
N GLU A 47 11.54 12.85 -18.36
CA GLU A 47 10.29 12.51 -17.68
C GLU A 47 10.28 11.03 -17.22
N LYS A 48 10.86 10.12 -17.99
CA LYS A 48 11.02 8.71 -17.60
C LYS A 48 11.87 8.56 -16.33
N GLU A 49 12.99 9.30 -16.25
CA GLU A 49 13.86 9.28 -15.05
C GLU A 49 13.16 9.89 -13.83
N LYS A 50 12.43 10.99 -14.01
CA LYS A 50 11.62 11.60 -12.96
C LYS A 50 10.53 10.67 -12.46
N GLN A 51 9.80 10.00 -13.37
CA GLN A 51 8.77 9.02 -13.00
C GLN A 51 9.34 7.81 -12.26
N LYS A 52 10.48 7.27 -12.73
CA LYS A 52 11.17 6.15 -12.05
C LYS A 52 11.55 6.54 -10.62
N ARG A 53 12.02 7.76 -10.40
CA ARG A 53 12.42 8.27 -9.08
C ARG A 53 11.22 8.56 -8.18
N ARG A 54 10.12 9.11 -8.72
CA ARG A 54 8.85 9.26 -7.98
C ARG A 54 8.37 7.91 -7.47
N LYS A 55 8.28 6.90 -8.34
CA LYS A 55 7.90 5.53 -7.94
C LYS A 55 8.84 4.94 -6.87
N GLN A 56 10.14 5.24 -6.94
CA GLN A 56 11.11 4.78 -5.95
C GLN A 56 11.00 5.54 -4.63
N SER A 57 10.70 6.85 -4.66
CA SER A 57 10.43 7.67 -3.48
C SER A 57 9.16 7.22 -2.76
N ASP A 58 8.06 7.05 -3.49
CA ASP A 58 6.79 6.57 -2.94
C ASP A 58 6.98 5.22 -2.23
N ARG A 59 7.77 4.32 -2.85
CA ARG A 59 8.15 3.05 -2.22
C ARG A 59 8.99 3.22 -0.95
N SER A 60 9.85 4.23 -0.89
CA SER A 60 10.70 4.49 0.28
C SER A 60 9.92 5.12 1.43
N HIS A 61 8.91 5.95 1.16
CA HIS A 61 8.00 6.49 2.16
C HIS A 61 7.16 5.38 2.80
N LEU A 62 6.54 4.53 1.97
CA LEU A 62 5.83 3.33 2.46
C LEU A 62 6.71 2.39 3.30
N ARG A 63 8.03 2.37 3.07
CA ARG A 63 8.97 1.62 3.90
C ARG A 63 9.31 2.31 5.23
N LYS A 64 9.37 3.64 5.25
CA LYS A 64 9.69 4.41 6.48
C LYS A 64 8.54 4.41 7.46
N ASP A 65 7.31 4.59 6.96
CA ASP A 65 6.10 4.57 7.81
C ASP A 65 5.89 3.22 8.49
N ARG A 66 6.46 2.14 7.92
CA ARG A 66 6.52 0.82 8.56
C ARG A 66 7.50 0.70 9.71
N GLY A 67 8.40 1.63 9.89
CA GLY A 67 9.32 1.66 11.03
C GLY A 67 8.64 2.08 12.34
N ASN A 68 7.48 2.72 12.27
CA ASN A 68 6.63 2.96 13.42
C ASN A 68 5.79 1.68 13.67
N GLU A 69 6.35 0.77 14.44
CA GLU A 69 5.62 -0.40 14.91
C GLU A 69 4.37 0.06 15.66
N SER A 70 3.20 -0.42 15.24
CA SER A 70 1.97 -0.15 16.00
C SER A 70 2.13 -0.68 17.42
N GLN A 71 1.43 -0.09 18.39
CA GLN A 71 1.41 -0.59 19.79
C GLN A 71 1.00 -2.07 19.84
N PHE A 72 0.17 -2.48 18.89
CA PHE A 72 -0.24 -3.88 18.73
C PHE A 72 0.94 -4.77 18.33
N HIS A 73 1.84 -4.30 17.49
CA HIS A 73 3.02 -5.03 17.06
C HIS A 73 4.05 -5.20 18.21
N GLN A 74 4.11 -4.25 19.15
CA GLN A 74 4.96 -4.36 20.34
C GLN A 74 4.46 -5.46 21.29
N ALA A 75 3.15 -5.67 21.36
CA ALA A 75 2.52 -6.69 22.23
C ALA A 75 2.59 -8.10 21.63
N THR A 76 2.66 -8.25 20.31
CA THR A 76 2.50 -9.56 19.66
C THR A 76 3.34 -9.66 18.38
N ASP A 77 4.28 -10.60 18.31
CA ASP A 77 5.08 -10.84 17.10
C ASP A 77 4.24 -11.57 16.03
N PRO A 78 3.89 -10.92 14.90
CA PRO A 78 3.09 -11.56 13.84
C PRO A 78 3.75 -12.79 13.23
N LYS A 79 5.08 -12.95 13.36
CA LYS A 79 5.78 -14.13 12.86
C LYS A 79 5.43 -15.38 13.64
N LYS A 80 5.06 -15.25 14.91
CA LYS A 80 4.67 -16.34 15.80
C LYS A 80 3.18 -16.73 15.69
N MET A 81 2.37 -15.88 15.04
CA MET A 81 0.94 -16.13 14.88
C MET A 81 0.67 -17.19 13.81
N SER A 82 -0.30 -18.05 14.08
CA SER A 82 -0.87 -18.96 13.08
C SER A 82 -1.59 -18.18 11.97
N ARG A 83 -1.83 -18.83 10.83
CA ARG A 83 -2.61 -18.23 9.73
C ARG A 83 -4.02 -17.83 10.18
N LEU A 84 -4.66 -18.68 10.99
CA LEU A 84 -6.01 -18.43 11.50
C LEU A 84 -6.03 -17.20 12.42
N GLN A 85 -5.07 -17.08 13.34
CA GLN A 85 -4.97 -15.91 14.21
C GLN A 85 -4.80 -14.61 13.39
N LYS A 86 -3.93 -14.63 12.37
CA LYS A 86 -3.75 -13.48 11.48
C LYS A 86 -5.04 -13.10 10.76
N ALA A 87 -5.79 -14.09 10.27
CA ALA A 87 -7.08 -13.83 9.61
C ALA A 87 -8.06 -13.18 10.58
N LYS A 88 -8.24 -13.77 11.77
CA LYS A 88 -9.18 -13.24 12.78
C LYS A 88 -8.81 -11.84 13.27
N ILE A 89 -7.53 -11.54 13.42
CA ILE A 89 -7.09 -10.18 13.79
C ILE A 89 -7.37 -9.19 12.66
N ALA A 90 -7.10 -9.58 11.40
CA ALA A 90 -7.40 -8.73 10.25
C ALA A 90 -8.91 -8.44 10.13
N GLU A 91 -9.75 -9.47 10.31
CA GLU A 91 -11.21 -9.33 10.34
C GLU A 91 -11.66 -8.39 11.47
N ALA A 92 -11.11 -8.53 12.68
CA ALA A 92 -11.43 -7.68 13.83
C ALA A 92 -10.96 -6.23 13.61
N ALA A 93 -9.78 -6.02 13.02
CA ALA A 93 -9.26 -4.70 12.70
C ALA A 93 -10.11 -3.99 11.65
N ALA A 94 -10.57 -4.70 10.62
CA ALA A 94 -11.49 -4.17 9.61
C ALA A 94 -12.86 -3.86 10.22
N LEU A 95 -13.40 -4.75 11.05
CA LEU A 95 -14.66 -4.56 11.78
C LEU A 95 -14.65 -3.27 12.62
N PHE A 96 -13.60 -3.11 13.43
CA PHE A 96 -13.43 -1.92 14.26
C PHE A 96 -13.49 -0.64 13.44
N ARG A 97 -12.74 -0.59 12.31
CA ARG A 97 -12.70 0.58 11.44
C ARG A 97 -14.03 0.83 10.75
N MET A 98 -14.69 -0.20 10.25
CA MET A 98 -16.01 -0.05 9.63
C MET A 98 -17.01 0.60 10.61
N VAL A 99 -17.03 0.18 11.87
CA VAL A 99 -17.90 0.77 12.90
C VAL A 99 -17.49 2.23 13.21
N VAL A 100 -16.20 2.53 13.33
CA VAL A 100 -15.69 3.90 13.56
C VAL A 100 -16.07 4.83 12.42
N TYR A 101 -16.05 4.34 11.18
CA TYR A 101 -16.46 5.12 10.00
C TYR A 101 -17.98 5.19 9.78
N GLY A 102 -18.76 4.65 10.73
CA GLY A 102 -20.21 4.77 10.74
C GLY A 102 -20.97 3.75 9.89
N PHE A 103 -20.32 2.67 9.47
CA PHE A 103 -20.97 1.57 8.77
C PHE A 103 -21.57 0.56 9.76
N ASN A 104 -22.57 -0.21 9.29
CA ASN A 104 -23.19 -1.29 10.05
C ASN A 104 -22.73 -2.66 9.51
N PRO A 105 -21.58 -3.19 9.99
CA PRO A 105 -21.13 -4.51 9.58
C PRO A 105 -21.88 -5.61 10.32
N PHE A 106 -22.21 -6.69 9.63
CA PHE A 106 -22.76 -7.92 10.18
C PHE A 106 -22.10 -9.15 9.57
N GLY A 107 -21.96 -10.21 10.34
CA GLY A 107 -21.28 -11.44 9.88
C GLY A 107 -22.08 -12.15 8.79
N SER A 108 -21.37 -12.88 7.91
CA SER A 108 -22.03 -13.81 7.01
C SER A 108 -22.73 -14.91 7.81
N VAL A 109 -23.94 -15.29 7.35
CA VAL A 109 -24.77 -16.31 8.02
C VAL A 109 -24.28 -17.72 7.68
N PHE A 110 -23.55 -17.90 6.58
CA PHE A 110 -23.14 -19.20 6.09
C PHE A 110 -21.63 -19.41 6.17
N ASP A 111 -21.23 -20.51 6.82
CA ASP A 111 -19.86 -21.02 6.73
C ASP A 111 -19.53 -21.36 5.26
N GLY A 112 -18.48 -20.72 4.75
CA GLY A 112 -18.05 -20.90 3.36
C GLY A 112 -18.36 -19.76 2.41
N ASP A 113 -19.08 -18.73 2.88
CA ASP A 113 -19.23 -17.48 2.12
C ASP A 113 -17.86 -16.88 1.81
N LYS A 114 -17.78 -16.23 0.66
CA LYS A 114 -16.52 -15.59 0.22
C LYS A 114 -16.37 -14.18 0.74
N ALA A 115 -17.38 -13.63 1.40
CA ALA A 115 -17.33 -12.38 2.14
C ALA A 115 -17.21 -12.68 3.66
N ASP A 116 -16.30 -12.01 4.32
CA ASP A 116 -16.17 -12.12 5.78
C ASP A 116 -17.20 -11.23 6.50
N TRP A 117 -17.59 -10.12 5.86
CA TRP A 117 -18.56 -9.17 6.38
C TRP A 117 -19.55 -8.73 5.30
N MET A 118 -20.82 -8.61 5.71
CA MET A 118 -21.82 -7.83 5.00
C MET A 118 -21.87 -6.46 5.67
N VAL A 119 -21.86 -5.38 4.88
CA VAL A 119 -21.75 -4.02 5.42
C VAL A 119 -22.87 -3.15 4.86
N GLU A 120 -23.78 -2.72 5.72
CA GLU A 120 -24.81 -1.73 5.35
C GLU A 120 -24.22 -0.32 5.45
N VAL A 121 -24.46 0.48 4.44
CA VAL A 121 -24.20 1.92 4.42
C VAL A 121 -25.45 2.63 4.94
N PRO A 122 -25.47 3.25 6.13
CA PRO A 122 -26.68 3.77 6.75
C PRO A 122 -27.44 4.80 5.89
N GLU A 123 -26.69 5.65 5.16
CA GLU A 123 -27.25 6.75 4.36
C GLU A 123 -27.99 6.25 3.11
N THR A 124 -27.49 5.22 2.46
CA THR A 124 -28.03 4.73 1.18
C THR A 124 -28.76 3.41 1.31
N LYS A 125 -28.66 2.74 2.47
CA LYS A 125 -29.14 1.37 2.71
C LYS A 125 -28.53 0.32 1.77
N ALA A 126 -27.45 0.67 1.09
CA ALA A 126 -26.71 -0.27 0.27
C ALA A 126 -25.98 -1.29 1.16
N ILE A 127 -25.96 -2.54 0.71
CA ILE A 127 -25.26 -3.63 1.39
C ILE A 127 -24.11 -4.10 0.51
N TRP A 128 -22.90 -4.12 1.08
CA TRP A 128 -21.68 -4.55 0.39
C TRP A 128 -21.11 -5.82 1.01
N ARG A 129 -20.58 -6.69 0.17
CA ARG A 129 -19.80 -7.85 0.58
C ARG A 129 -18.35 -7.44 0.72
N VAL A 130 -17.82 -7.55 1.93
CA VAL A 130 -16.42 -7.19 2.23
C VAL A 130 -15.64 -8.45 2.55
N GLN A 131 -14.60 -8.71 1.76
CA GLN A 131 -13.62 -9.75 2.01
C GLN A 131 -12.41 -9.16 2.70
N VAL A 132 -11.96 -9.76 3.80
CA VAL A 132 -10.79 -9.30 4.54
C VAL A 132 -9.62 -10.26 4.35
N ARG A 133 -8.43 -9.71 4.23
CA ARG A 133 -7.17 -10.48 4.16
C ARG A 133 -6.09 -9.75 4.95
N TRP A 134 -5.18 -10.48 5.53
CA TRP A 134 -3.97 -9.90 6.07
C TRP A 134 -2.91 -9.74 4.96
N CYS A 135 -2.13 -8.65 5.04
CA CYS A 135 -1.06 -8.38 4.09
C CYS A 135 0.10 -9.34 4.31
N LYS A 136 0.52 -10.03 3.25
CA LYS A 136 1.71 -10.89 3.25
C LYS A 136 2.97 -10.04 3.14
N LYS A 137 4.12 -10.63 3.49
CA LYS A 137 5.42 -10.02 3.28
C LYS A 137 5.58 -9.52 1.86
N ALA A 138 6.37 -8.46 1.76
CA ALA A 138 6.71 -7.80 0.52
C ALA A 138 7.14 -8.76 -0.59
N ASN A 139 6.66 -8.47 -1.80
CA ASN A 139 7.17 -9.03 -3.04
C ASN A 139 8.62 -8.57 -3.28
N LEU A 140 9.22 -8.95 -4.42
CA LEU A 140 10.57 -8.55 -4.85
C LEU A 140 10.80 -7.01 -4.82
N HIS A 141 9.74 -6.21 -4.78
CA HIS A 141 9.81 -4.75 -4.74
C HIS A 141 9.64 -4.16 -3.33
N GLY A 142 9.55 -5.00 -2.31
CA GLY A 142 9.49 -4.57 -0.92
C GLY A 142 8.12 -4.05 -0.43
N LEU A 143 7.05 -4.17 -1.22
CA LEU A 143 5.70 -3.81 -0.82
C LEU A 143 4.91 -5.04 -0.37
N PRO A 144 4.15 -4.98 0.72
CA PRO A 144 3.22 -6.05 1.07
C PRO A 144 2.15 -6.22 0.02
N THR A 145 1.63 -7.43 -0.01
CA THR A 145 0.63 -7.83 -0.97
C THR A 145 -0.55 -8.50 -0.27
N ILE A 146 -1.74 -8.31 -0.85
CA ILE A 146 -2.97 -8.98 -0.45
C ILE A 146 -3.24 -10.07 -1.49
N SER A 147 -3.51 -11.29 -1.03
CA SER A 147 -3.82 -12.42 -1.91
C SER A 147 -5.23 -12.28 -2.50
N LEU A 148 -5.35 -12.43 -3.82
CA LEU A 148 -6.62 -12.53 -4.55
C LEU A 148 -7.07 -13.98 -4.74
N ARG A 149 -6.56 -14.90 -3.93
CA ARG A 149 -6.88 -16.33 -4.00
C ARG A 149 -7.63 -16.79 -2.75
N CYS A 150 -8.61 -17.64 -2.94
CA CYS A 150 -9.33 -18.36 -1.89
C CYS A 150 -9.08 -19.85 -1.98
N THR A 151 -9.31 -20.57 -0.89
CA THR A 151 -9.28 -22.02 -0.85
C THR A 151 -10.68 -22.55 -1.18
N GLU A 152 -10.76 -23.55 -2.03
CA GLU A 152 -11.99 -24.23 -2.41
C GLU A 152 -11.78 -25.74 -2.20
N GLY A 153 -12.48 -26.32 -1.20
CA GLY A 153 -12.36 -27.75 -0.90
C GLY A 153 -10.90 -28.21 -0.66
N HIS A 154 -10.67 -29.49 -0.64
CA HIS A 154 -9.39 -30.17 -0.37
C HIS A 154 -8.13 -29.47 -0.94
N ASN A 155 -7.70 -28.34 -0.35
CA ASN A 155 -6.47 -27.61 -0.67
C ASN A 155 -6.37 -27.02 -2.09
N GLN A 156 -7.44 -26.99 -2.85
CA GLN A 156 -7.44 -26.30 -4.14
C GLN A 156 -7.52 -24.78 -3.93
N SER A 157 -6.61 -24.05 -4.55
CA SER A 157 -6.57 -22.60 -4.48
C SER A 157 -6.95 -22.00 -5.82
N ARG A 158 -8.03 -21.22 -5.85
CA ARG A 158 -8.45 -20.47 -7.04
C ARG A 158 -8.48 -18.98 -6.78
N ARG A 159 -8.56 -18.19 -7.82
CA ARG A 159 -8.87 -16.76 -7.75
C ARG A 159 -10.32 -16.57 -7.37
N PHE A 160 -10.62 -15.45 -6.70
CA PHE A 160 -12.00 -14.99 -6.53
C PHE A 160 -12.68 -14.78 -7.89
N LYS A 161 -13.92 -15.22 -8.00
CA LYS A 161 -14.77 -14.98 -9.17
C LYS A 161 -15.40 -13.59 -9.06
N LYS A 162 -15.77 -13.04 -10.21
CA LYS A 162 -16.52 -11.77 -10.26
C LYS A 162 -17.79 -11.89 -9.41
N GLY A 163 -18.02 -10.90 -8.56
CA GLY A 163 -19.20 -10.82 -7.70
C GLY A 163 -19.12 -11.66 -6.42
N GLU A 164 -18.00 -12.26 -6.06
CA GLU A 164 -17.85 -12.93 -4.74
C GLU A 164 -17.63 -11.94 -3.59
N PHE A 165 -17.15 -10.73 -3.88
CA PHE A 165 -17.09 -9.59 -2.96
C PHE A 165 -17.26 -8.29 -3.74
N ASP A 166 -17.61 -7.22 -3.07
CA ASP A 166 -17.69 -5.86 -3.63
C ASP A 166 -16.44 -5.05 -3.25
N PHE A 167 -15.90 -5.31 -2.05
CA PHE A 167 -14.67 -4.69 -1.54
C PHE A 167 -13.73 -5.73 -0.94
N LEU A 168 -12.44 -5.53 -1.18
CA LEU A 168 -11.34 -6.27 -0.56
C LEU A 168 -10.62 -5.35 0.41
N VAL A 169 -10.48 -5.80 1.65
CA VAL A 169 -9.71 -5.10 2.68
C VAL A 169 -8.47 -5.89 3.03
N GLY A 170 -7.32 -5.25 2.94
CA GLY A 170 -6.04 -5.81 3.38
C GLY A 170 -5.56 -5.16 4.67
N TYR A 171 -5.32 -5.94 5.72
CA TYR A 171 -4.76 -5.44 6.97
C TYR A 171 -3.25 -5.68 7.03
N ASP A 172 -2.49 -4.60 7.21
CA ASP A 172 -1.04 -4.68 7.44
C ASP A 172 -0.73 -4.57 8.94
N PHE A 173 -0.20 -5.66 9.51
CA PHE A 173 0.17 -5.73 10.92
C PHE A 173 1.27 -4.75 11.33
N TYR A 174 2.16 -4.37 10.39
CA TYR A 174 3.31 -3.54 10.72
C TYR A 174 2.97 -2.06 10.84
N SER A 175 1.99 -1.61 10.06
CA SER A 175 1.54 -0.22 10.08
C SER A 175 0.19 -0.03 10.77
N ASP A 176 -0.45 -1.14 11.22
CA ASP A 176 -1.82 -1.14 11.75
C ASP A 176 -2.79 -0.39 10.82
N THR A 177 -2.71 -0.69 9.52
CA THR A 177 -3.44 0.03 8.47
C THR A 177 -4.29 -0.93 7.66
N CYS A 178 -5.53 -0.54 7.37
CA CYS A 178 -6.40 -1.20 6.41
C CYS A 178 -6.29 -0.55 5.03
N TYR A 179 -6.18 -1.37 3.99
CA TYR A 179 -6.14 -0.95 2.59
C TYR A 179 -7.39 -1.42 1.88
N VAL A 180 -8.21 -0.47 1.39
CA VAL A 180 -9.52 -0.74 0.83
C VAL A 180 -9.48 -0.65 -0.70
N PHE A 181 -9.90 -1.73 -1.36
CA PHE A 181 -10.00 -1.85 -2.81
C PHE A 181 -11.41 -2.26 -3.22
N SER A 182 -11.97 -1.64 -4.23
CA SER A 182 -13.17 -2.16 -4.89
C SER A 182 -12.84 -3.41 -5.73
N GLU A 183 -13.83 -4.26 -6.00
CA GLU A 183 -13.65 -5.41 -6.91
C GLU A 183 -13.03 -4.97 -8.24
N LYS A 184 -13.48 -3.87 -8.82
CA LYS A 184 -12.98 -3.36 -10.10
C LYS A 184 -11.50 -2.99 -10.09
N GLU A 185 -11.01 -2.39 -8.99
CA GLU A 185 -9.59 -2.02 -8.86
C GLU A 185 -8.67 -3.25 -8.90
N VAL A 186 -9.17 -4.42 -8.52
CA VAL A 186 -8.39 -5.66 -8.48
C VAL A 186 -8.77 -6.67 -9.55
N ALA A 187 -9.84 -6.43 -10.32
CA ALA A 187 -10.39 -7.38 -11.30
C ALA A 187 -9.39 -7.79 -12.39
N HIS A 188 -8.49 -6.90 -12.80
CA HIS A 188 -7.48 -7.15 -13.82
C HIS A 188 -6.22 -7.87 -13.28
N LEU A 189 -6.07 -8.04 -11.96
CA LEU A 189 -4.89 -8.64 -11.34
C LEU A 189 -5.08 -10.15 -11.19
N SER A 190 -4.01 -10.94 -11.36
CA SER A 190 -4.11 -12.40 -11.36
C SER A 190 -4.07 -13.05 -9.97
N ASN A 191 -3.07 -12.71 -9.14
CA ASN A 191 -2.79 -13.46 -7.91
C ASN A 191 -2.81 -12.61 -6.64
N SER A 192 -2.41 -11.35 -6.74
CA SER A 192 -2.30 -10.44 -5.58
C SER A 192 -2.33 -8.99 -6.01
N VAL A 193 -2.71 -8.12 -5.10
CA VAL A 193 -2.60 -6.66 -5.21
C VAL A 193 -1.54 -6.15 -4.23
N SER A 194 -0.68 -5.24 -4.69
CA SER A 194 0.26 -4.53 -3.82
C SER A 194 -0.46 -3.38 -3.13
N ILE A 195 -0.20 -3.19 -1.84
CA ILE A 195 -0.75 -2.05 -1.12
C ILE A 195 -0.21 -0.73 -1.67
N THR A 196 -1.04 0.29 -1.65
CA THR A 196 -0.71 1.66 -2.10
C THR A 196 -1.24 2.67 -1.09
N GLU A 197 -0.59 3.82 -0.93
CA GLU A 197 -1.09 4.91 -0.08
C GLU A 197 -2.52 5.33 -0.43
N LYS A 198 -2.84 5.30 -1.72
CA LYS A 198 -4.19 5.64 -2.21
C LYS A 198 -5.30 4.72 -1.71
N ALA A 199 -4.95 3.53 -1.24
CA ALA A 199 -5.91 2.58 -0.69
C ALA A 199 -5.92 2.56 0.84
N ALA A 200 -4.98 3.27 1.50
CA ALA A 200 -4.86 3.31 2.94
C ALA A 200 -6.05 4.04 3.58
N GLU A 201 -6.76 3.35 4.46
CA GLU A 201 -7.90 3.84 5.24
C GLU A 201 -8.97 4.57 4.41
N THR A 202 -9.13 4.20 3.12
CA THR A 202 -10.09 4.84 2.19
C THR A 202 -11.50 4.23 2.31
N TRP A 203 -12.04 4.23 3.52
CA TRP A 203 -13.37 3.69 3.82
C TRP A 203 -14.53 4.44 3.14
N GLU A 204 -14.31 5.70 2.74
CA GLU A 204 -15.27 6.51 1.98
C GLU A 204 -15.73 5.80 0.69
N LYS A 205 -14.91 4.91 0.13
CA LYS A 205 -15.28 4.12 -1.05
C LYS A 205 -16.55 3.30 -0.84
N LEU A 206 -16.83 2.85 0.39
CA LEU A 206 -18.02 2.08 0.71
C LEU A 206 -19.29 2.93 0.66
N LYS A 207 -19.21 4.27 0.82
CA LYS A 207 -20.36 5.17 0.71
C LYS A 207 -20.85 5.29 -0.73
N ASN A 208 -19.96 5.07 -1.69
CA ASN A 208 -20.26 5.18 -3.10
C ASN A 208 -20.41 3.77 -3.71
N LYS A 209 -21.43 3.61 -4.59
CA LYS A 209 -21.55 2.37 -5.37
C LYS A 209 -20.22 2.13 -6.10
N PRO A 210 -19.63 0.90 -6.07
CA PRO A 210 -18.43 0.62 -6.85
C PRO A 210 -18.74 0.89 -8.33
N VAL A 211 -18.23 2.02 -8.83
CA VAL A 211 -18.43 2.47 -10.23
C VAL A 211 -17.62 1.62 -11.18
#